data_c0ba3b707924ccdbc0c25e8109068b8c
#
_entry.id   c0ba3b707924ccdbc0c25e8109068b8c
#
_cell.length_a   1.000
_cell.length_b   1.000
_cell.length_c   1.000
_cell.angle_alpha   90.00
_cell.angle_beta   90.00
_cell.angle_gamma   90.00
#
_symmetry.space_group_name_H-M   'P 1'
#
loop_
_entity.id
_entity.type
_entity.pdbx_description
1 polymer ?
#
loop_
_entity_poly.entity_id
_entity_poly.type
_entity_poly.pdbx_seq_one_letter_code
_entity_poly.pdbx_strand_id
1 'polypeptide(L)'
;MLYLDTKYISLVSGRLEKFKKSSNTYNFRCPYCGDSQKNKNRARGYFFQKKGSYIYKCHNCGVGRTLANFLKDQDQRLYSEYVLESYREGATGKGTKIPLPEFHFEKPRFQKNIFSDLQKVSDLNKSHVARRFLEARKLPPELFYFCPKFKAWTNKHKQVFKDTRYDESRIIIPLRDKDGTFGYQGRSIYPQSQIRYITVMLDESKTKLYGMDKVNEDETIYITEGPFDSHFLTNAIAMCGSDVNDSTVPYRDRVWVFDNEPRSKQIIDKIAAAIKKGDPVVIFPSNIKEKDLNDMALAGHDVQSMVESNTYQGLQATLKLTSWKKV
;
A
#
# COMPACT_ATOMS: atom_id res chain seq x y z
N MET A 1 -10.91 -41.62 5.29
CA MET A 1 -11.18 -40.23 5.78
C MET A 1 -11.69 -40.22 7.24
N LEU A 2 -12.65 -41.06 7.65
CA LEU A 2 -13.20 -41.04 9.03
C LEU A 2 -12.15 -41.26 10.13
N TYR A 3 -11.16 -42.15 9.91
CA TYR A 3 -10.07 -42.38 10.86
C TYR A 3 -9.25 -41.09 11.08
N LEU A 4 -8.89 -40.40 9.97
CA LEU A 4 -8.13 -39.16 10.04
C LEU A 4 -8.92 -38.07 10.76
N ASP A 5 -10.21 -37.90 10.41
CA ASP A 5 -11.08 -36.94 11.08
C ASP A 5 -11.15 -37.20 12.59
N THR A 6 -11.30 -38.48 13.00
CA THR A 6 -11.34 -38.88 14.41
C THR A 6 -10.05 -38.57 15.14
N LYS A 7 -8.89 -38.77 14.49
CA LYS A 7 -7.57 -38.44 15.03
C LYS A 7 -7.49 -36.93 15.33
N TYR A 8 -7.84 -36.08 14.37
CA TYR A 8 -7.73 -34.64 14.56
C TYR A 8 -8.80 -34.03 15.46
N ILE A 9 -10.00 -34.62 15.54
CA ILE A 9 -10.99 -34.29 16.57
C ILE A 9 -10.43 -34.60 17.97
N SER A 10 -9.74 -35.74 18.14
CA SER A 10 -9.10 -36.08 19.42
C SER A 10 -7.96 -35.13 19.78
N LEU A 11 -7.16 -34.69 18.79
CA LEU A 11 -6.06 -33.74 19.04
C LEU A 11 -6.58 -32.35 19.43
N VAL A 12 -7.67 -31.86 18.82
CA VAL A 12 -8.26 -30.56 19.18
C VAL A 12 -9.12 -30.60 20.44
N SER A 13 -9.54 -31.79 20.91
CA SER A 13 -10.46 -31.95 22.04
C SER A 13 -9.97 -31.32 23.34
N GLY A 14 -8.65 -31.29 23.58
CA GLY A 14 -8.06 -30.69 24.77
C GLY A 14 -8.30 -29.16 24.88
N ARG A 15 -8.69 -28.53 23.79
CA ARG A 15 -9.02 -27.07 23.73
C ARG A 15 -10.54 -26.82 23.79
N LEU A 16 -11.35 -27.89 23.78
CA LEU A 16 -12.81 -27.78 23.72
C LEU A 16 -13.43 -27.99 25.09
N GLU A 17 -14.09 -27.00 25.63
CA GLU A 17 -14.74 -27.07 26.92
C GLU A 17 -15.86 -28.12 26.91
N LYS A 18 -15.93 -28.96 27.96
CA LYS A 18 -16.95 -29.99 28.17
C LYS A 18 -17.08 -30.96 27.01
N PHE A 19 -15.96 -31.33 26.42
CA PHE A 19 -15.92 -32.30 25.34
C PHE A 19 -16.36 -33.68 25.83
N LYS A 20 -17.32 -34.28 25.13
CA LYS A 20 -17.86 -35.63 25.38
C LYS A 20 -17.96 -36.37 24.06
N LYS A 21 -17.50 -37.61 24.05
CA LYS A 21 -17.64 -38.54 22.91
C LYS A 21 -18.87 -39.42 23.14
N SER A 22 -19.72 -39.53 22.13
CA SER A 22 -20.80 -40.51 21.99
C SER A 22 -20.45 -41.46 20.84
N SER A 23 -21.25 -42.49 20.57
CA SER A 23 -20.93 -43.50 19.54
C SER A 23 -20.44 -42.87 18.20
N ASN A 24 -21.20 -41.97 17.61
CA ASN A 24 -20.89 -41.33 16.31
C ASN A 24 -20.89 -39.81 16.35
N THR A 25 -20.90 -39.21 17.53
CA THR A 25 -20.93 -37.76 17.69
C THR A 25 -20.01 -37.31 18.83
N TYR A 26 -19.57 -36.06 18.73
CA TYR A 26 -18.83 -35.40 19.81
C TYR A 26 -19.58 -34.14 20.19
N ASN A 27 -19.82 -33.95 21.49
CA ASN A 27 -20.53 -32.78 22.01
C ASN A 27 -19.59 -31.95 22.87
N PHE A 28 -19.64 -30.60 22.72
CA PHE A 28 -18.84 -29.67 23.50
C PHE A 28 -19.44 -28.25 23.45
N ARG A 29 -18.94 -27.39 24.33
CA ARG A 29 -19.33 -25.99 24.29
C ARG A 29 -18.81 -25.33 23.01
N CYS A 30 -19.66 -24.53 22.36
CA CYS A 30 -19.32 -23.87 21.11
C CYS A 30 -18.18 -22.86 21.31
N PRO A 31 -17.05 -23.00 20.64
CA PRO A 31 -15.93 -22.03 20.76
C PRO A 31 -16.22 -20.68 20.08
N TYR A 32 -17.25 -20.61 19.23
CA TYR A 32 -17.62 -19.37 18.51
C TYR A 32 -18.55 -18.47 19.32
N CYS A 33 -19.55 -19.03 20.00
CA CYS A 33 -20.52 -18.25 20.76
C CYS A 33 -20.46 -18.47 22.28
N GLY A 34 -19.61 -19.38 22.77
CA GLY A 34 -19.48 -19.71 24.18
C GLY A 34 -20.73 -20.32 24.81
N ASP A 35 -21.73 -20.73 24.00
CA ASP A 35 -23.03 -21.23 24.44
C ASP A 35 -23.77 -20.26 25.41
N SER A 36 -24.39 -20.79 26.47
CA SER A 36 -25.13 -19.98 27.45
C SER A 36 -24.18 -19.41 28.51
N GLN A 37 -24.20 -18.10 28.69
CA GLN A 37 -23.48 -17.44 29.79
C GLN A 37 -24.12 -17.71 31.17
N LYS A 38 -25.46 -17.89 31.19
CA LYS A 38 -26.22 -18.16 32.44
C LYS A 38 -26.06 -19.61 32.91
N ASN A 39 -25.87 -20.56 31.99
CA ASN A 39 -25.71 -21.97 32.33
C ASN A 39 -24.46 -22.55 31.68
N LYS A 40 -23.37 -22.56 32.45
CA LYS A 40 -22.06 -23.09 32.03
C LYS A 40 -22.04 -24.57 31.72
N ASN A 41 -23.10 -25.31 32.07
CA ASN A 41 -23.20 -26.75 31.81
C ASN A 41 -23.77 -27.11 30.44
N ARG A 42 -24.35 -26.15 29.74
CA ARG A 42 -24.87 -26.36 28.37
C ARG A 42 -23.74 -26.43 27.34
N ALA A 43 -23.77 -27.50 26.53
CA ALA A 43 -22.87 -27.74 25.42
C ALA A 43 -23.69 -28.07 24.18
N ARG A 44 -23.72 -27.16 23.19
CA ARG A 44 -24.57 -27.24 21.98
C ARG A 44 -23.77 -27.26 20.69
N GLY A 45 -22.45 -27.34 20.75
CA GLY A 45 -21.58 -27.63 19.63
C GLY A 45 -21.44 -29.14 19.41
N TYR A 46 -21.54 -29.60 18.16
CA TYR A 46 -21.47 -31.00 17.82
C TYR A 46 -20.59 -31.26 16.60
N PHE A 47 -19.74 -32.28 16.67
CA PHE A 47 -19.27 -32.97 15.48
C PHE A 47 -20.14 -34.19 15.21
N PHE A 48 -20.57 -34.35 13.97
CA PHE A 48 -21.34 -35.50 13.50
C PHE A 48 -20.95 -35.87 12.07
N GLN A 49 -21.15 -37.11 11.70
CA GLN A 49 -20.83 -37.62 10.38
C GLN A 49 -21.85 -37.20 9.35
N LYS A 50 -21.33 -36.72 8.19
CA LYS A 50 -22.13 -36.40 7.00
C LYS A 50 -21.29 -36.66 5.74
N LYS A 51 -21.84 -37.51 4.83
CA LYS A 51 -21.18 -37.85 3.55
C LYS A 51 -19.71 -38.33 3.71
N GLY A 52 -19.43 -39.16 4.71
CA GLY A 52 -18.11 -39.77 4.89
C GLY A 52 -17.05 -38.89 5.59
N SER A 53 -17.43 -37.73 6.14
CA SER A 53 -16.57 -36.81 6.90
C SER A 53 -17.28 -36.29 8.12
N TYR A 54 -16.55 -35.77 9.09
CA TYR A 54 -17.13 -35.04 10.21
C TYR A 54 -17.33 -33.56 9.88
N ILE A 55 -18.52 -33.02 10.24
CA ILE A 55 -18.83 -31.59 10.18
C ILE A 55 -19.18 -31.10 11.59
N TYR A 56 -18.86 -29.84 11.84
CA TYR A 56 -19.25 -29.12 13.05
C TYR A 56 -20.54 -28.34 12.83
N LYS A 57 -21.43 -28.34 13.82
CA LYS A 57 -22.58 -27.44 13.90
C LYS A 57 -22.89 -27.08 15.35
N CYS A 58 -23.21 -25.81 15.58
CA CYS A 58 -23.74 -25.33 16.86
C CYS A 58 -25.25 -25.13 16.78
N HIS A 59 -26.00 -25.72 17.71
CA HIS A 59 -27.45 -25.53 17.80
C HIS A 59 -27.88 -24.24 18.52
N ASN A 60 -26.91 -23.46 19.04
CA ASN A 60 -27.19 -22.15 19.64
C ASN A 60 -27.04 -21.00 18.63
N CYS A 61 -25.89 -20.87 17.98
CA CYS A 61 -25.62 -19.77 17.05
C CYS A 61 -25.76 -20.15 15.58
N GLY A 62 -26.06 -21.42 15.26
CA GLY A 62 -26.27 -21.88 13.89
C GLY A 62 -24.98 -22.06 13.05
N VAL A 63 -23.81 -21.69 13.58
CA VAL A 63 -22.54 -21.83 12.88
C VAL A 63 -22.30 -23.28 12.48
N GLY A 64 -22.01 -23.52 11.19
CA GLY A 64 -21.61 -24.79 10.62
C GLY A 64 -20.21 -24.68 9.98
N ARG A 65 -19.38 -25.71 10.14
CA ARG A 65 -18.00 -25.77 9.60
C ARG A 65 -17.70 -27.20 9.15
N THR A 66 -16.91 -27.34 8.08
CA THR A 66 -16.20 -28.60 7.85
C THR A 66 -15.15 -28.79 8.93
N LEU A 67 -14.70 -30.05 9.16
CA LEU A 67 -13.62 -30.27 10.14
C LEU A 67 -12.36 -29.46 9.81
N ALA A 68 -11.97 -29.40 8.54
CA ALA A 68 -10.84 -28.60 8.10
C ALA A 68 -10.97 -27.11 8.49
N ASN A 69 -12.12 -26.50 8.19
CA ASN A 69 -12.36 -25.10 8.54
C ASN A 69 -12.47 -24.88 10.06
N PHE A 70 -13.02 -25.84 10.78
CA PHE A 70 -13.04 -25.79 12.24
C PHE A 70 -11.63 -25.82 12.81
N LEU A 71 -10.76 -26.72 12.34
CA LEU A 71 -9.36 -26.78 12.75
C LEU A 71 -8.62 -25.48 12.42
N LYS A 72 -8.85 -24.94 11.22
CA LYS A 72 -8.27 -23.65 10.81
C LYS A 72 -8.63 -22.52 11.78
N ASP A 73 -9.89 -22.49 12.24
CA ASP A 73 -10.38 -21.45 13.16
C ASP A 73 -9.84 -21.65 14.59
N GLN A 74 -9.54 -22.90 15.01
CA GLN A 74 -9.15 -23.22 16.40
C GLN A 74 -7.65 -23.41 16.57
N ASP A 75 -6.94 -23.98 15.58
CA ASP A 75 -5.52 -24.28 15.63
C ASP A 75 -4.94 -24.41 14.21
N GLN A 76 -4.23 -23.38 13.79
CA GLN A 76 -3.61 -23.31 12.46
C GLN A 76 -2.57 -24.43 12.22
N ARG A 77 -1.88 -24.89 13.27
CA ARG A 77 -0.91 -25.98 13.18
C ARG A 77 -1.61 -27.31 12.90
N LEU A 78 -2.64 -27.64 13.71
CA LEU A 78 -3.43 -28.86 13.50
C LEU A 78 -4.12 -28.86 12.13
N TYR A 79 -4.56 -27.68 11.64
CA TYR A 79 -5.11 -27.56 10.30
C TYR A 79 -4.08 -27.91 9.22
N SER A 80 -2.87 -27.39 9.31
CA SER A 80 -1.80 -27.67 8.35
C SER A 80 -1.41 -29.14 8.32
N GLU A 81 -1.30 -29.78 9.49
CA GLU A 81 -1.01 -31.18 9.62
C GLU A 81 -2.15 -32.06 9.06
N TYR A 82 -3.41 -31.69 9.33
CA TYR A 82 -4.59 -32.38 8.80
C TYR A 82 -4.63 -32.36 7.27
N VAL A 83 -4.39 -31.20 6.68
CA VAL A 83 -4.39 -31.05 5.22
C VAL A 83 -3.29 -31.87 4.57
N LEU A 84 -2.07 -31.84 5.14
CA LEU A 84 -0.93 -32.62 4.64
C LEU A 84 -1.16 -34.12 4.71
N GLU A 85 -1.71 -34.59 5.81
CA GLU A 85 -1.99 -36.03 6.01
C GLU A 85 -3.15 -36.49 5.11
N SER A 86 -4.20 -35.66 4.96
CA SER A 86 -5.31 -35.90 4.02
C SER A 86 -4.83 -36.06 2.56
N TYR A 87 -3.86 -35.24 2.16
CA TYR A 87 -3.25 -35.32 0.85
C TYR A 87 -2.45 -36.61 0.65
N ARG A 88 -1.65 -37.01 1.68
CA ARG A 88 -0.84 -38.24 1.62
C ARG A 88 -1.69 -39.52 1.56
N GLU A 89 -2.86 -39.52 2.20
CA GLU A 89 -3.79 -40.66 2.18
C GLU A 89 -4.70 -40.70 0.93
N GLY A 90 -4.47 -39.83 -0.07
CA GLY A 90 -5.24 -39.83 -1.31
C GLY A 90 -6.70 -39.45 -1.13
N ALA A 91 -7.05 -38.79 -0.03
CA ALA A 91 -8.41 -38.33 0.28
C ALA A 91 -8.83 -37.08 -0.53
N THR A 92 -8.40 -36.98 -1.77
CA THR A 92 -8.86 -35.97 -2.72
C THR A 92 -10.16 -36.39 -3.39
N GLY A 93 -11.24 -36.56 -2.58
CA GLY A 93 -12.60 -36.74 -3.09
C GLY A 93 -13.13 -35.44 -3.66
N LYS A 94 -13.68 -35.50 -4.88
CA LYS A 94 -14.45 -34.42 -5.52
C LYS A 94 -15.37 -33.71 -4.52
N GLY A 95 -15.11 -32.45 -4.18
CA GLY A 95 -16.09 -31.69 -3.44
C GLY A 95 -15.66 -30.54 -2.53
N THR A 96 -14.38 -30.34 -2.30
CA THR A 96 -13.89 -29.05 -1.76
C THR A 96 -12.57 -28.74 -2.42
N LYS A 97 -12.51 -27.62 -3.14
CA LYS A 97 -11.22 -26.99 -3.45
C LYS A 97 -10.62 -26.61 -2.09
N ILE A 98 -9.84 -27.52 -1.52
CA ILE A 98 -8.91 -27.16 -0.44
C ILE A 98 -7.99 -26.16 -1.12
N PRO A 99 -7.93 -24.90 -0.69
CA PRO A 99 -6.86 -24.04 -1.17
C PRO A 99 -5.58 -24.80 -0.80
N LEU A 100 -4.84 -25.23 -1.82
CA LEU A 100 -3.46 -25.66 -1.64
C LEU A 100 -2.81 -24.59 -0.77
N PRO A 101 -2.00 -24.95 0.24
CA PRO A 101 -1.18 -23.94 0.88
C PRO A 101 -0.46 -23.24 -0.28
N GLU A 102 -0.83 -22.00 -0.54
CA GLU A 102 -0.06 -21.14 -1.40
C GLU A 102 1.26 -20.98 -0.65
N PHE A 103 2.22 -21.85 -0.99
CA PHE A 103 3.60 -21.49 -0.76
C PHE A 103 3.81 -20.30 -1.67
N HIS A 104 3.71 -19.11 -1.13
CA HIS A 104 4.30 -17.94 -1.74
C HIS A 104 5.82 -18.18 -1.68
N PHE A 105 6.30 -19.02 -2.59
CA PHE A 105 7.64 -18.83 -3.09
C PHE A 105 7.54 -17.46 -3.74
N GLU A 106 8.10 -16.45 -3.12
CA GLU A 106 8.46 -15.26 -3.84
C GLU A 106 9.24 -15.77 -5.04
N LYS A 107 8.57 -15.84 -6.19
CA LYS A 107 9.26 -16.10 -7.45
C LYS A 107 10.35 -15.05 -7.47
N PRO A 108 11.64 -15.43 -7.60
CA PRO A 108 12.66 -14.44 -7.79
C PRO A 108 12.13 -13.55 -8.92
N ARG A 109 11.68 -12.36 -8.58
CA ARG A 109 11.24 -11.38 -9.54
C ARG A 109 12.53 -10.95 -10.19
N PHE A 110 12.91 -11.62 -11.30
CA PHE A 110 13.82 -11.02 -12.26
C PHE A 110 13.09 -9.77 -12.74
N GLN A 111 13.24 -8.69 -12.01
CA GLN A 111 12.74 -7.40 -12.44
C GLN A 111 13.57 -7.07 -13.67
N LYS A 112 13.01 -7.31 -14.86
CA LYS A 112 13.54 -6.68 -16.05
C LYS A 112 13.60 -5.20 -15.71
N ASN A 113 14.81 -4.65 -15.71
CA ASN A 113 14.95 -3.20 -15.59
C ASN A 113 14.25 -2.61 -16.81
N ILE A 114 12.98 -2.22 -16.63
CA ILE A 114 12.15 -1.70 -17.73
C ILE A 114 12.73 -0.42 -18.34
N PHE A 115 13.69 0.20 -17.66
CA PHE A 115 14.38 1.41 -18.12
C PHE A 115 15.67 1.10 -18.87
N SER A 116 16.00 -0.18 -19.12
CA SER A 116 17.26 -0.58 -19.79
C SER A 116 17.42 -0.06 -21.21
N ASP A 117 16.30 0.26 -21.88
CA ASP A 117 16.27 0.86 -23.22
C ASP A 117 16.20 2.40 -23.21
N LEU A 118 16.25 3.02 -22.03
CA LEU A 118 16.28 4.46 -21.82
C LEU A 118 17.66 4.91 -21.29
N GLN A 119 18.07 6.10 -21.72
CA GLN A 119 19.27 6.74 -21.17
C GLN A 119 18.94 7.47 -19.87
N LYS A 120 19.85 7.39 -18.88
CA LYS A 120 19.78 8.30 -17.73
C LYS A 120 19.99 9.73 -18.22
N VAL A 121 19.31 10.68 -17.59
CA VAL A 121 19.45 12.08 -17.96
C VAL A 121 20.88 12.59 -17.70
N SER A 122 21.58 12.04 -16.71
CA SER A 122 23.00 12.29 -16.44
C SER A 122 23.93 11.94 -17.61
N ASP A 123 23.55 10.92 -18.41
CA ASP A 123 24.39 10.41 -19.51
C ASP A 123 24.17 11.18 -20.82
N LEU A 124 23.16 12.05 -20.85
CA LEU A 124 22.90 12.93 -21.98
C LEU A 124 23.91 14.08 -22.05
N ASN A 125 24.10 14.64 -23.25
CA ASN A 125 24.93 15.82 -23.42
C ASN A 125 24.43 16.97 -22.53
N LYS A 126 25.36 17.79 -22.00
CA LYS A 126 25.04 18.95 -21.15
C LYS A 126 24.11 19.97 -21.82
N SER A 127 24.12 20.05 -23.15
CA SER A 127 23.23 20.90 -23.93
C SER A 127 21.82 20.30 -24.14
N HIS A 128 21.62 19.02 -23.79
CA HIS A 128 20.35 18.34 -23.98
C HIS A 128 19.22 18.95 -23.12
N VAL A 129 18.06 19.19 -23.72
CA VAL A 129 16.95 19.91 -23.08
C VAL A 129 16.51 19.29 -21.76
N ALA A 130 16.42 17.94 -21.68
CA ALA A 130 16.03 17.25 -20.44
C ALA A 130 17.06 17.40 -19.32
N ARG A 131 18.36 17.38 -19.65
CA ARG A 131 19.43 17.59 -18.69
C ARG A 131 19.43 19.01 -18.16
N ARG A 132 19.38 19.99 -19.04
CA ARG A 132 19.27 21.42 -18.67
C ARG A 132 18.03 21.69 -17.83
N PHE A 133 16.91 21.02 -18.13
CA PHE A 133 15.66 21.18 -17.39
C PHE A 133 15.82 20.74 -15.91
N LEU A 134 16.49 19.61 -15.65
CA LEU A 134 16.75 19.13 -14.28
C LEU A 134 17.82 19.97 -13.57
N GLU A 135 18.95 20.26 -14.26
CA GLU A 135 20.03 21.06 -13.68
C GLU A 135 19.57 22.47 -13.30
N ALA A 136 18.76 23.12 -14.14
CA ALA A 136 18.16 24.42 -13.83
C ALA A 136 17.24 24.40 -12.60
N ARG A 137 16.71 23.22 -12.23
CA ARG A 137 15.88 22.98 -11.06
C ARG A 137 16.66 22.44 -9.86
N LYS A 138 17.99 22.37 -9.98
CA LYS A 138 18.90 21.76 -8.95
C LYS A 138 18.52 20.32 -8.60
N LEU A 139 17.97 19.56 -9.56
CA LEU A 139 17.57 18.17 -9.38
C LEU A 139 18.66 17.21 -9.86
N PRO A 140 18.86 16.04 -9.22
CA PRO A 140 19.91 15.08 -9.56
C PRO A 140 19.57 14.31 -10.86
N PRO A 141 20.28 14.59 -12.00
CA PRO A 141 19.91 14.00 -13.30
C PRO A 141 20.08 12.46 -13.35
N GLU A 142 20.91 11.88 -12.48
CA GLU A 142 21.21 10.45 -12.39
C GLU A 142 20.01 9.59 -11.89
N LEU A 143 19.03 10.21 -11.28
CA LEU A 143 17.86 9.51 -10.77
C LEU A 143 16.74 9.36 -11.81
N PHE A 144 16.85 10.06 -12.93
CA PHE A 144 15.80 10.14 -13.93
C PHE A 144 16.27 9.61 -15.28
N TYR A 145 15.29 9.19 -16.12
CA TYR A 145 15.56 8.72 -17.47
C TYR A 145 14.90 9.64 -18.50
N PHE A 146 15.45 9.68 -19.71
CA PHE A 146 14.86 10.37 -20.83
C PHE A 146 14.15 9.40 -21.75
N CYS A 147 12.89 9.65 -22.05
CA CYS A 147 12.08 8.87 -22.98
C CYS A 147 11.67 9.75 -24.18
N PRO A 148 12.22 9.50 -25.39
CA PRO A 148 11.93 10.32 -26.58
C PRO A 148 10.48 10.20 -27.06
N LYS A 149 9.86 9.03 -26.92
CA LYS A 149 8.48 8.70 -27.32
C LYS A 149 7.76 8.00 -26.20
N PHE A 150 7.17 8.77 -25.31
CA PHE A 150 6.63 8.26 -24.04
C PHE A 150 5.48 7.26 -24.23
N LYS A 151 4.50 7.58 -25.08
CA LYS A 151 3.33 6.71 -25.29
C LYS A 151 3.72 5.37 -25.94
N ALA A 152 4.54 5.44 -26.99
CA ALA A 152 5.01 4.26 -27.68
C ALA A 152 5.87 3.37 -26.78
N TRP A 153 6.75 3.97 -25.99
CA TRP A 153 7.58 3.25 -25.02
C TRP A 153 6.73 2.61 -23.92
N THR A 154 5.79 3.37 -23.33
CA THR A 154 4.86 2.84 -22.32
C THR A 154 4.11 1.61 -22.84
N ASN A 155 3.55 1.68 -24.06
CA ASN A 155 2.77 0.58 -24.62
C ASN A 155 3.58 -0.70 -24.89
N LYS A 156 4.92 -0.66 -24.91
CA LYS A 156 5.76 -1.88 -24.93
C LYS A 156 5.71 -2.67 -23.63
N HIS A 157 5.44 -1.99 -22.51
CA HIS A 157 5.43 -2.59 -21.18
C HIS A 157 4.01 -2.79 -20.65
N LYS A 158 3.14 -1.82 -20.91
CA LYS A 158 1.72 -1.83 -20.51
C LYS A 158 0.90 -1.06 -21.54
N GLN A 159 -0.13 -1.69 -22.10
CA GLN A 159 -1.02 -1.03 -23.04
C GLN A 159 -1.89 0.00 -22.31
N VAL A 160 -1.51 1.27 -22.42
CA VAL A 160 -2.19 2.42 -21.77
C VAL A 160 -2.82 3.34 -22.80
N PHE A 161 -2.09 3.63 -23.88
CA PHE A 161 -2.49 4.61 -24.88
C PHE A 161 -3.07 3.95 -26.11
N LYS A 162 -4.30 4.35 -26.51
CA LYS A 162 -4.94 3.89 -27.75
C LYS A 162 -4.32 4.53 -28.98
N ASP A 163 -3.84 5.77 -28.84
CA ASP A 163 -3.25 6.54 -29.93
C ASP A 163 -1.86 7.05 -29.55
N THR A 164 -0.89 6.73 -30.38
CA THR A 164 0.52 7.15 -30.21
C THR A 164 0.98 8.10 -31.32
N ARG A 165 0.10 8.58 -32.19
CA ARG A 165 0.45 9.50 -33.30
C ARG A 165 1.03 10.82 -32.82
N TYR A 166 0.49 11.35 -31.72
CA TYR A 166 0.98 12.56 -31.06
C TYR A 166 1.70 12.17 -29.77
N ASP A 167 2.95 11.79 -29.91
CA ASP A 167 3.80 11.37 -28.82
C ASP A 167 4.89 12.39 -28.54
N GLU A 168 5.14 12.68 -27.28
CA GLU A 168 6.13 13.64 -26.85
C GLU A 168 7.22 13.01 -25.98
N SER A 169 8.39 13.64 -25.95
CA SER A 169 9.43 13.20 -25.04
C SER A 169 9.10 13.63 -23.60
N ARG A 170 9.47 12.75 -22.65
CA ARG A 170 9.25 12.98 -21.22
C ARG A 170 10.44 12.53 -20.40
N ILE A 171 10.63 13.16 -19.24
CA ILE A 171 11.47 12.65 -18.17
C ILE A 171 10.69 11.57 -17.43
N ILE A 172 11.31 10.40 -17.25
CA ILE A 172 10.74 9.30 -16.50
C ILE A 172 11.25 9.36 -15.06
N ILE A 173 10.32 9.37 -14.14
CA ILE A 173 10.51 9.35 -12.69
C ILE A 173 10.10 7.96 -12.21
N PRO A 174 11.05 7.06 -11.85
CA PRO A 174 10.73 5.71 -11.39
C PRO A 174 10.01 5.72 -10.05
N LEU A 175 8.92 4.96 -9.92
CA LEU A 175 8.27 4.68 -8.64
C LEU A 175 8.78 3.34 -8.13
N ARG A 176 9.49 3.37 -7.00
CA ARG A 176 10.17 2.22 -6.41
C ARG A 176 9.86 2.07 -4.94
N ASP A 177 9.88 0.84 -4.49
CA ASP A 177 9.89 0.45 -3.08
C ASP A 177 11.00 -0.57 -2.81
N LYS A 178 11.03 -1.19 -1.64
CA LYS A 178 11.98 -2.24 -1.26
C LYS A 178 11.94 -3.46 -2.19
N ASP A 179 10.79 -3.72 -2.84
CA ASP A 179 10.59 -4.83 -3.78
C ASP A 179 11.02 -4.46 -5.22
N GLY A 180 11.29 -3.17 -5.50
CA GLY A 180 11.76 -2.66 -6.78
C GLY A 180 10.81 -1.69 -7.47
N THR A 181 10.81 -1.67 -8.82
CA THR A 181 10.00 -0.73 -9.60
C THR A 181 8.57 -1.23 -9.75
N PHE A 182 7.60 -0.49 -9.24
CA PHE A 182 6.17 -0.80 -9.34
C PHE A 182 5.39 0.15 -10.27
N GLY A 183 6.05 1.19 -10.77
CA GLY A 183 5.46 2.16 -11.68
C GLY A 183 6.46 3.23 -12.10
N TYR A 184 5.96 4.22 -12.79
CA TYR A 184 6.72 5.40 -13.17
C TYR A 184 5.80 6.56 -13.49
N GLN A 185 6.36 7.78 -13.42
CA GLN A 185 5.67 8.98 -13.83
C GLN A 185 6.44 9.64 -14.99
N GLY A 186 5.73 10.01 -16.04
CA GLY A 186 6.29 10.73 -17.19
C GLY A 186 6.05 12.23 -17.06
N ARG A 187 7.10 13.01 -16.79
CA ARG A 187 7.04 14.48 -16.73
C ARG A 187 7.33 15.12 -18.08
N SER A 188 6.39 15.90 -18.61
CA SER A 188 6.65 16.71 -19.81
C SER A 188 7.66 17.81 -19.52
N ILE A 189 8.59 18.00 -20.46
CA ILE A 189 9.55 19.12 -20.44
C ILE A 189 9.07 20.34 -21.24
N TYR A 190 7.91 20.24 -21.89
CA TYR A 190 7.34 21.28 -22.72
C TYR A 190 6.31 22.10 -21.96
N PRO A 191 6.44 23.44 -21.91
CA PRO A 191 5.50 24.30 -21.19
C PRO A 191 4.06 24.22 -21.71
N GLN A 192 3.90 23.98 -23.04
CA GLN A 192 2.61 23.90 -23.73
C GLN A 192 1.90 22.55 -23.57
N SER A 193 2.53 21.56 -22.95
CA SER A 193 1.90 20.24 -22.73
C SER A 193 0.67 20.37 -21.84
N GLN A 194 -0.47 19.88 -22.31
CA GLN A 194 -1.73 19.88 -21.57
C GLN A 194 -1.69 19.04 -20.31
N ILE A 195 -0.91 17.95 -20.33
CA ILE A 195 -0.77 17.03 -19.19
C ILE A 195 0.69 17.01 -18.77
N ARG A 196 1.00 17.71 -17.69
CA ARG A 196 2.38 17.80 -17.18
C ARG A 196 2.91 16.47 -16.67
N TYR A 197 2.10 15.71 -15.94
CA TYR A 197 2.48 14.43 -15.35
C TYR A 197 1.51 13.34 -15.77
N ILE A 198 2.04 12.19 -16.15
CA ILE A 198 1.27 10.97 -16.44
C ILE A 198 1.86 9.85 -15.60
N THR A 199 1.08 9.31 -14.66
CA THR A 199 1.50 8.18 -13.82
C THR A 199 1.03 6.87 -14.44
N VAL A 200 1.94 5.91 -14.54
CA VAL A 200 1.68 4.56 -15.05
C VAL A 200 2.09 3.57 -13.97
N MET A 201 1.13 2.83 -13.46
CA MET A 201 1.35 1.76 -12.50
C MET A 201 1.61 0.45 -13.25
N LEU A 202 2.66 -0.26 -12.89
CA LEU A 202 2.93 -1.64 -13.34
C LEU A 202 2.27 -2.63 -12.38
N ASP A 203 2.21 -2.27 -11.10
CA ASP A 203 1.48 -2.98 -10.05
C ASP A 203 0.40 -2.05 -9.49
N GLU A 204 -0.86 -2.32 -9.83
CA GLU A 204 -2.02 -1.52 -9.41
C GLU A 204 -2.35 -1.69 -7.91
N SER A 205 -1.75 -2.65 -7.23
CA SER A 205 -1.92 -2.85 -5.78
C SER A 205 -1.11 -1.88 -4.93
N LYS A 206 -0.10 -1.23 -5.52
CA LYS A 206 0.79 -0.30 -4.85
C LYS A 206 0.23 1.13 -4.87
N THR A 207 0.53 1.90 -3.83
CA THR A 207 0.17 3.33 -3.76
C THR A 207 1.07 4.16 -4.67
N LYS A 208 0.51 5.18 -5.33
CA LYS A 208 1.24 6.09 -6.23
C LYS A 208 2.14 7.07 -5.47
N LEU A 209 3.19 6.54 -4.84
CA LEU A 209 4.17 7.28 -4.08
C LEU A 209 5.56 7.18 -4.72
N TYR A 210 6.28 8.29 -4.73
CA TYR A 210 7.67 8.36 -5.13
C TYR A 210 8.57 8.35 -3.91
N GLY A 211 9.75 7.69 -3.99
CA GLY A 211 10.78 7.75 -2.95
C GLY A 211 10.67 6.69 -1.85
N MET A 212 9.72 5.75 -1.95
CA MET A 212 9.51 4.71 -0.93
C MET A 212 10.71 3.76 -0.76
N ASP A 213 11.58 3.67 -1.75
CA ASP A 213 12.81 2.85 -1.71
C ASP A 213 13.91 3.44 -0.80
N LYS A 214 13.77 4.70 -0.39
CA LYS A 214 14.77 5.45 0.39
C LYS A 214 14.29 5.87 1.77
N VAL A 215 13.07 5.53 2.15
CA VAL A 215 12.46 5.95 3.42
C VAL A 215 13.16 5.27 4.59
N ASN A 216 13.53 6.08 5.58
CA ASN A 216 13.86 5.65 6.93
C ASN A 216 12.60 5.78 7.81
N GLU A 217 12.02 4.65 8.22
CA GLU A 217 10.78 4.61 9.00
C GLU A 217 10.98 5.00 10.48
N ASP A 218 12.25 5.11 10.93
CA ASP A 218 12.61 5.54 12.29
C ASP A 218 12.72 7.08 12.41
N GLU A 219 12.54 7.80 11.31
CA GLU A 219 12.58 9.25 11.25
C GLU A 219 11.29 9.82 10.67
N THR A 220 10.99 11.08 11.00
CA THR A 220 9.83 11.80 10.44
C THR A 220 9.89 11.81 8.90
N ILE A 221 8.79 11.43 8.25
CA ILE A 221 8.67 11.34 6.80
C ILE A 221 7.89 12.54 6.27
N TYR A 222 8.51 13.32 5.40
CA TYR A 222 7.85 14.44 4.73
C TYR A 222 7.13 13.98 3.46
N ILE A 223 5.89 14.42 3.28
CA ILE A 223 5.05 14.05 2.12
C ILE A 223 4.77 15.28 1.29
N THR A 224 5.38 15.37 0.11
CA THR A 224 5.22 16.48 -0.82
C THR A 224 4.18 16.20 -1.91
N GLU A 225 3.68 17.24 -2.60
CA GLU A 225 2.73 17.07 -3.71
C GLU A 225 3.39 16.51 -4.97
N GLY A 226 4.65 16.81 -5.22
CA GLY A 226 5.36 16.40 -6.42
C GLY A 226 6.72 15.77 -6.16
N PRO A 227 7.15 14.80 -7.03
CA PRO A 227 8.44 14.13 -6.87
C PRO A 227 9.65 15.08 -6.85
N PHE A 228 9.59 16.20 -7.57
CA PHE A 228 10.70 17.14 -7.61
C PHE A 228 10.90 17.86 -6.29
N ASP A 229 9.81 18.17 -5.59
CA ASP A 229 9.83 18.87 -4.31
C ASP A 229 10.45 18.02 -3.20
N SER A 230 10.23 16.70 -3.23
CA SER A 230 10.78 15.78 -2.24
C SER A 230 12.32 15.75 -2.21
N HIS A 231 12.99 16.20 -3.28
CA HIS A 231 14.46 16.24 -3.33
C HIS A 231 15.08 17.34 -2.46
N PHE A 232 14.29 18.29 -1.96
CA PHE A 232 14.75 19.39 -1.11
C PHE A 232 14.55 19.14 0.38
N LEU A 233 14.10 17.95 0.73
CA LEU A 233 13.91 17.49 2.11
C LEU A 233 14.61 16.16 2.35
N THR A 234 15.12 15.99 3.55
CA THR A 234 15.60 14.69 4.03
C THR A 234 14.39 13.79 4.30
N ASN A 235 14.55 12.47 4.07
CA ASN A 235 13.52 11.46 4.34
C ASN A 235 12.13 11.83 3.80
N ALA A 236 12.06 12.17 2.52
CA ALA A 236 10.83 12.65 1.88
C ALA A 236 10.32 11.71 0.78
N ILE A 237 9.01 11.62 0.70
CA ILE A 237 8.27 10.95 -0.37
C ILE A 237 7.35 11.96 -1.06
N ALA A 238 6.83 11.59 -2.24
CA ALA A 238 5.92 12.47 -2.94
C ALA A 238 4.69 11.75 -3.48
N MET A 239 3.57 12.46 -3.53
CA MET A 239 2.34 11.99 -4.16
C MET A 239 2.49 12.03 -5.70
N CYS A 240 2.11 10.93 -6.36
CA CYS A 240 2.11 10.80 -7.82
C CYS A 240 0.72 10.58 -8.40
N GLY A 241 -0.32 10.92 -7.66
CA GLY A 241 -1.71 10.81 -8.07
C GLY A 241 -2.62 11.60 -7.14
N SER A 242 -3.76 12.06 -7.67
CA SER A 242 -4.77 12.80 -6.89
C SER A 242 -5.56 11.92 -5.91
N ASP A 243 -5.47 10.62 -6.07
CA ASP A 243 -6.05 9.57 -5.22
C ASP A 243 -5.21 9.25 -3.97
N VAL A 244 -3.98 9.78 -3.90
CA VAL A 244 -3.15 9.63 -2.69
C VAL A 244 -3.65 10.56 -1.60
N ASN A 245 -3.91 9.98 -0.45
CA ASN A 245 -4.37 10.68 0.75
C ASN A 245 -3.82 9.97 1.99
N ASP A 246 -4.14 10.47 3.17
CA ASP A 246 -3.64 9.95 4.43
C ASP A 246 -3.98 8.48 4.71
N SER A 247 -5.11 7.96 4.19
CA SER A 247 -5.48 6.55 4.37
C SER A 247 -4.67 5.62 3.46
N THR A 248 -4.07 6.14 2.41
CA THR A 248 -3.25 5.38 1.46
C THR A 248 -1.75 5.45 1.74
N VAL A 249 -1.31 6.40 2.57
CA VAL A 249 0.10 6.53 2.98
C VAL A 249 0.37 5.62 4.19
N PRO A 250 1.29 4.65 4.08
CA PRO A 250 1.45 3.60 5.10
C PRO A 250 2.26 4.05 6.34
N TYR A 251 2.72 5.28 6.40
CA TYR A 251 3.60 5.78 7.45
C TYR A 251 2.83 6.56 8.51
N ARG A 252 3.19 6.37 9.80
CA ARG A 252 2.52 7.03 10.95
C ARG A 252 3.20 8.34 11.33
N ASP A 253 4.53 8.34 11.44
CA ASP A 253 5.29 9.56 11.72
C ASP A 253 5.56 10.32 10.41
N ARG A 254 4.66 11.24 10.10
CA ARG A 254 4.65 11.96 8.83
C ARG A 254 4.24 13.41 8.97
N VAL A 255 4.75 14.24 8.08
CA VAL A 255 4.40 15.67 7.95
C VAL A 255 3.96 15.95 6.52
N TRP A 256 2.80 16.55 6.35
CA TRP A 256 2.30 16.94 5.03
C TRP A 256 2.86 18.30 4.62
N VAL A 257 3.44 18.35 3.42
CA VAL A 257 4.03 19.55 2.81
C VAL A 257 3.33 19.80 1.48
N PHE A 258 2.29 20.60 1.51
CA PHE A 258 1.53 21.01 0.34
C PHE A 258 2.12 22.26 -0.33
N ASP A 259 1.77 22.51 -1.59
CA ASP A 259 2.15 23.74 -2.30
C ASP A 259 1.69 24.99 -1.53
N ASN A 260 2.49 26.05 -1.58
CA ASN A 260 2.18 27.34 -0.95
C ASN A 260 1.17 28.15 -1.79
N GLU A 261 -0.04 27.63 -1.93
CA GLU A 261 -1.12 28.23 -2.72
C GLU A 261 -2.32 28.66 -1.84
N PRO A 262 -2.23 29.76 -1.09
CA PRO A 262 -3.28 30.18 -0.15
C PRO A 262 -4.61 30.60 -0.79
N ARG A 263 -4.66 30.67 -2.13
CA ARG A 263 -5.88 30.93 -2.92
C ARG A 263 -6.46 29.68 -3.57
N SER A 264 -5.77 28.55 -3.47
CA SER A 264 -6.25 27.28 -4.00
C SER A 264 -7.16 26.58 -2.98
N LYS A 265 -8.47 26.57 -3.27
CA LYS A 265 -9.43 25.85 -2.42
C LYS A 265 -9.04 24.39 -2.24
N GLN A 266 -8.55 23.73 -3.30
CA GLN A 266 -8.13 22.34 -3.24
C GLN A 266 -7.00 22.12 -2.22
N ILE A 267 -5.99 22.99 -2.19
CA ILE A 267 -4.88 22.89 -1.23
C ILE A 267 -5.38 23.18 0.19
N ILE A 268 -6.21 24.21 0.36
CA ILE A 268 -6.80 24.54 1.66
C ILE A 268 -7.60 23.36 2.21
N ASP A 269 -8.42 22.72 1.37
CA ASP A 269 -9.24 21.56 1.78
C ASP A 269 -8.36 20.36 2.16
N LYS A 270 -7.25 20.10 1.44
CA LYS A 270 -6.26 19.06 1.79
C LYS A 270 -5.59 19.33 3.14
N ILE A 271 -5.11 20.56 3.38
CA ILE A 271 -4.50 20.96 4.65
C ILE A 271 -5.52 20.79 5.78
N ALA A 272 -6.75 21.29 5.60
CA ALA A 272 -7.80 21.17 6.60
C ALA A 272 -8.17 19.71 6.91
N ALA A 273 -8.17 18.85 5.90
CA ALA A 273 -8.41 17.42 6.06
C ALA A 273 -7.30 16.74 6.89
N ALA A 274 -6.03 17.06 6.61
CA ALA A 274 -4.89 16.54 7.36
C ALA A 274 -4.94 17.01 8.84
N ILE A 275 -5.20 18.29 9.07
CA ILE A 275 -5.35 18.86 10.43
C ILE A 275 -6.49 18.15 11.21
N LYS A 276 -7.65 17.95 10.56
CA LYS A 276 -8.82 17.28 11.17
C LYS A 276 -8.50 15.85 11.62
N LYS A 277 -7.59 15.18 10.93
CA LYS A 277 -7.13 13.81 11.28
C LYS A 277 -6.04 13.78 12.32
N GLY A 278 -5.51 14.95 12.68
CA GLY A 278 -4.46 15.09 13.65
C GLY A 278 -3.05 15.01 13.08
N ASP A 279 -2.89 14.96 11.74
CA ASP A 279 -1.58 14.95 11.11
C ASP A 279 -0.91 16.34 11.19
N PRO A 280 0.42 16.40 11.38
CA PRO A 280 1.19 17.64 11.24
C PRO A 280 1.19 18.12 9.78
N VAL A 281 1.14 19.44 9.60
CA VAL A 281 1.14 20.09 8.28
C VAL A 281 2.08 21.28 8.27
N VAL A 282 2.70 21.55 7.13
CA VAL A 282 3.48 22.77 6.90
C VAL A 282 2.57 23.91 6.44
N ILE A 283 2.69 25.07 7.08
CA ILE A 283 1.99 26.28 6.66
C ILE A 283 3.01 27.40 6.56
N PHE A 284 3.36 27.77 5.34
CA PHE A 284 4.41 28.76 5.06
C PHE A 284 4.03 30.16 5.52
N PRO A 285 4.98 30.94 6.00
CA PRO A 285 4.74 32.33 6.41
C PRO A 285 4.44 33.21 5.20
N SER A 286 3.71 34.32 5.41
CA SER A 286 3.19 35.21 4.35
C SER A 286 4.26 35.94 3.55
N ASN A 287 5.48 36.02 4.03
CA ASN A 287 6.63 36.61 3.32
C ASN A 287 7.21 35.68 2.26
N ILE A 288 6.93 34.36 2.32
CA ILE A 288 7.32 33.41 1.28
C ILE A 288 6.33 33.53 0.11
N LYS A 289 6.86 33.83 -1.08
CA LYS A 289 6.06 34.05 -2.30
C LYS A 289 6.12 32.87 -3.26
N GLU A 290 7.12 32.06 -3.12
CA GLU A 290 7.39 30.89 -3.94
C GLU A 290 6.26 29.87 -3.74
N LYS A 291 5.88 29.23 -4.85
CA LYS A 291 4.75 28.32 -4.89
C LYS A 291 5.06 26.95 -4.27
N ASP A 292 6.21 26.40 -4.62
CA ASP A 292 6.62 25.04 -4.25
C ASP A 292 8.05 25.00 -3.69
N LEU A 293 8.46 23.85 -3.15
CA LEU A 293 9.77 23.71 -2.52
C LEU A 293 10.91 23.89 -3.52
N ASN A 294 10.71 23.50 -4.78
CA ASN A 294 11.71 23.71 -5.82
C ASN A 294 11.95 25.20 -6.07
N ASP A 295 10.87 25.97 -6.19
CA ASP A 295 10.98 27.43 -6.39
C ASP A 295 11.62 28.10 -5.16
N MET A 296 11.29 27.67 -3.93
CA MET A 296 11.91 28.14 -2.69
C MET A 296 13.43 27.86 -2.67
N ALA A 297 13.85 26.66 -3.05
CA ALA A 297 15.27 26.29 -3.14
C ALA A 297 16.02 27.10 -4.20
N LEU A 298 15.36 27.43 -5.33
CA LEU A 298 15.93 28.27 -6.38
C LEU A 298 16.06 29.73 -5.93
N ALA A 299 15.13 30.22 -5.11
CA ALA A 299 15.19 31.54 -4.47
C ALA A 299 16.27 31.64 -3.38
N GLY A 300 16.89 30.52 -2.98
CA GLY A 300 17.98 30.48 -2.00
C GLY A 300 17.54 30.25 -0.56
N HIS A 301 16.29 29.84 -0.33
CA HIS A 301 15.83 29.49 1.00
C HIS A 301 16.46 28.15 1.47
N ASP A 302 16.71 28.04 2.75
CA ASP A 302 16.97 26.75 3.42
C ASP A 302 15.61 26.05 3.61
N VAL A 303 15.27 25.21 2.63
CA VAL A 303 13.94 24.58 2.56
C VAL A 303 13.70 23.64 3.73
N GLN A 304 14.72 22.86 4.16
CA GLN A 304 14.59 21.92 5.27
C GLN A 304 14.26 22.67 6.57
N SER A 305 15.09 23.64 6.95
CA SER A 305 14.87 24.46 8.16
C SER A 305 13.54 25.24 8.11
N MET A 306 13.13 25.69 6.91
CA MET A 306 11.86 26.37 6.73
C MET A 306 10.67 25.44 6.97
N VAL A 307 10.69 24.23 6.45
CA VAL A 307 9.64 23.22 6.63
C VAL A 307 9.54 22.82 8.11
N GLU A 308 10.67 22.53 8.76
CA GLU A 308 10.71 22.20 10.19
C GLU A 308 10.14 23.31 11.07
N SER A 309 10.57 24.56 10.85
CA SER A 309 10.14 25.72 11.63
C SER A 309 8.68 26.12 11.41
N ASN A 310 8.05 25.66 10.34
CA ASN A 310 6.68 25.98 9.98
C ASN A 310 5.76 24.76 9.96
N THR A 311 6.14 23.70 10.65
CA THR A 311 5.31 22.51 10.89
C THR A 311 4.41 22.74 12.09
N TYR A 312 3.11 22.57 11.91
CA TYR A 312 2.09 22.80 12.94
C TYR A 312 1.12 21.63 13.03
N GLN A 313 0.52 21.43 14.23
CA GLN A 313 -0.45 20.36 14.47
C GLN A 313 -1.64 20.86 15.30
N GLY A 314 -2.79 20.21 15.22
CA GLY A 314 -3.96 20.45 16.04
C GLY A 314 -4.49 21.90 15.98
N LEU A 315 -4.76 22.50 17.13
CA LEU A 315 -5.32 23.85 17.21
C LEU A 315 -4.38 24.91 16.60
N GLN A 316 -3.07 24.77 16.81
CA GLN A 316 -2.09 25.69 16.25
C GLN A 316 -2.12 25.69 14.72
N ALA A 317 -2.18 24.50 14.09
CA ALA A 317 -2.32 24.38 12.65
C ALA A 317 -3.63 25.00 12.15
N THR A 318 -4.74 24.82 12.87
CA THR A 318 -6.04 25.42 12.54
C THR A 318 -5.98 26.95 12.55
N LEU A 319 -5.36 27.55 13.55
CA LEU A 319 -5.20 29.01 13.64
C LEU A 319 -4.30 29.56 12.53
N LYS A 320 -3.18 28.86 12.26
CA LYS A 320 -2.26 29.22 11.16
C LYS A 320 -2.94 29.11 9.79
N LEU A 321 -3.70 28.05 9.53
CA LEU A 321 -4.46 27.88 8.29
C LEU A 321 -5.47 29.02 8.10
N THR A 322 -6.17 29.42 9.18
CA THR A 322 -7.16 30.49 9.14
C THR A 322 -6.54 31.83 8.74
N SER A 323 -5.33 32.13 9.21
CA SER A 323 -4.60 33.35 8.84
C SER A 323 -3.88 33.26 7.49
N TRP A 324 -3.54 32.06 7.02
CA TRP A 324 -2.81 31.84 5.79
C TRP A 324 -3.70 31.86 4.55
N LYS A 325 -4.91 31.25 4.62
CA LYS A 325 -5.84 31.17 3.49
C LYS A 325 -6.33 32.55 3.06
N LYS A 326 -6.51 32.75 1.75
CA LYS A 326 -6.92 34.02 1.12
C LYS A 326 -8.22 33.86 0.28
N VAL A 327 -9.06 32.91 0.66
CA VAL A 327 -10.38 32.62 0.08
C VAL A 327 -11.41 32.43 1.18
#